data_02e47d011dab87fd9c7708728162573a
#
_entry.id   02e47d011dab87fd9c7708728162573a
#
_cell.length_a   1.000
_cell.length_b   1.000
_cell.length_c   1.000
_cell.angle_alpha   90.00
_cell.angle_beta   90.00
_cell.angle_gamma   90.00
#
_symmetry.space_group_name_H-M   'P 1'
#
loop_
_entity.id
_entity.type
_entity.pdbx_description
1 polymer ?
#
loop_
_entity_poly.entity_id
_entity_poly.type
_entity_poly.pdbx_seq_one_letter_code
_entity_poly.pdbx_strand_id
1 'polypeptide(L)'
;FNYDTMPHILIRQSDGDFRFARVDGDSFTDLSTSGTYSQSGTTVTVTSANHGLSSSDSVQFDFVSGNAVDGTFTVTVTNANTFTFTAAGSLTTTGNVAFGKVNNSTLPKWGERTVGDIVSAPDPSFIGKTINNVFFYRSRLGVLADDNVILTTVSEFFQFFRETVLTIVDSDPIDVSASHTKVSILKHAVPMAEQLILFSDQTQFILTSSSVLTLTPKTATVVVATEFESSDAAPPVASGNSIYYLTKKGTFAGVREYITQEDLTIREAANITVHVPRLIPVNIFKLAISTSEDVLICLGTDNPNQLFINRWLF
;
A
#
# COMPACT_ATOMS: atom_id res chain seq x y z
N PHE A 1 -7.28 -14.92 -0.84
CA PHE A 1 -6.05 -14.25 -0.39
C PHE A 1 -5.09 -15.30 0.17
N ASN A 2 -3.80 -15.20 -0.18
CA ASN A 2 -2.77 -16.02 0.43
C ASN A 2 -2.29 -15.34 1.72
N TYR A 3 -2.37 -16.04 2.83
CA TYR A 3 -2.04 -15.52 4.16
C TYR A 3 -0.59 -15.01 4.25
N ASP A 4 0.34 -15.68 3.58
CA ASP A 4 1.76 -15.32 3.60
C ASP A 4 2.11 -14.09 2.75
N THR A 5 1.22 -13.73 1.82
CA THR A 5 1.40 -12.59 0.91
C THR A 5 0.46 -11.42 1.22
N MET A 6 -0.31 -11.49 2.30
CA MET A 6 -1.19 -10.40 2.71
C MET A 6 -0.41 -9.12 2.98
N PRO A 7 -0.93 -7.97 2.58
CA PRO A 7 -0.30 -6.70 2.89
C PRO A 7 -0.25 -6.47 4.39
N HIS A 8 0.77 -5.75 4.80
CA HIS A 8 0.96 -5.32 6.18
C HIS A 8 0.55 -3.86 6.33
N ILE A 9 0.16 -3.49 7.52
CA ILE A 9 -0.14 -2.10 7.88
C ILE A 9 0.81 -1.62 8.96
N LEU A 10 1.06 -0.32 8.95
CA LEU A 10 1.76 0.39 10.02
C LEU A 10 0.72 1.15 10.84
N ILE A 11 0.55 0.77 12.10
CA ILE A 11 -0.45 1.36 12.98
C ILE A 11 0.26 2.23 14.02
N ARG A 12 -0.17 3.51 14.14
CA ARG A 12 0.26 4.34 15.25
C ARG A 12 -0.57 3.98 16.48
N GLN A 13 0.11 3.63 17.56
CA GLN A 13 -0.49 3.30 18.85
C GLN A 13 -0.82 4.57 19.67
N SER A 14 -1.62 4.41 20.72
CA SER A 14 -1.97 5.51 21.62
C SER A 14 -0.79 6.03 22.44
N ASP A 15 0.25 5.22 22.64
CA ASP A 15 1.51 5.57 23.31
C ASP A 15 2.47 6.35 22.41
N GLY A 16 2.15 6.46 21.10
CA GLY A 16 2.94 7.16 20.10
C GLY A 16 3.84 6.25 19.25
N ASP A 17 3.98 5.00 19.64
CA ASP A 17 4.77 4.00 18.90
C ASP A 17 4.05 3.53 17.65
N PHE A 18 4.83 3.00 16.69
CA PHE A 18 4.32 2.41 15.47
C PHE A 18 4.49 0.89 15.51
N ARG A 19 3.43 0.17 15.14
CA ARG A 19 3.44 -1.27 15.03
C ARG A 19 3.13 -1.72 13.62
N PHE A 20 3.86 -2.74 13.18
CA PHE A 20 3.74 -3.33 11.86
C PHE A 20 3.02 -4.67 11.99
N ALA A 21 1.91 -4.84 11.28
CA ALA A 21 1.08 -6.04 11.39
C ALA A 21 0.44 -6.41 10.06
N ARG A 22 0.11 -7.70 9.88
CA ARG A 22 -0.70 -8.16 8.74
C ARG A 22 -2.14 -7.69 8.88
N VAL A 23 -2.79 -7.44 7.75
CA VAL A 23 -4.21 -7.07 7.70
C VAL A 23 -5.05 -8.34 7.51
N ASP A 24 -5.17 -9.12 8.56
CA ASP A 24 -5.93 -10.39 8.56
C ASP A 24 -7.14 -10.37 9.52
N GLY A 25 -7.28 -9.28 10.25
CA GLY A 25 -8.35 -9.07 11.23
C GLY A 25 -8.20 -9.83 12.54
N ASP A 26 -7.07 -10.48 12.73
CA ASP A 26 -6.75 -11.06 14.04
C ASP A 26 -6.34 -9.95 15.01
N SER A 27 -6.48 -10.22 16.30
CA SER A 27 -5.99 -9.30 17.33
C SER A 27 -4.48 -9.26 17.27
N PHE A 28 -3.93 -8.08 17.05
CA PHE A 28 -2.49 -7.88 17.04
C PHE A 28 -1.94 -7.90 18.47
N THR A 29 -0.97 -8.75 18.73
CA THR A 29 -0.25 -8.81 19.99
C THR A 29 1.21 -8.47 19.79
N ASP A 30 1.70 -7.49 20.54
CA ASP A 30 3.12 -7.12 20.55
C ASP A 30 3.91 -8.07 21.46
N LEU A 31 4.77 -8.88 20.88
CA LEU A 31 5.66 -9.79 21.59
C LEU A 31 7.03 -9.15 21.90
N SER A 32 7.07 -7.84 22.15
CA SER A 32 8.32 -7.11 22.42
C SER A 32 8.87 -7.33 23.81
N THR A 33 8.07 -7.84 24.76
CA THR A 33 8.54 -8.14 26.09
C THR A 33 9.18 -9.52 26.14
N SER A 34 10.37 -9.61 26.72
CA SER A 34 11.11 -10.88 26.86
C SER A 34 11.28 -11.29 28.30
N GLY A 35 11.41 -12.59 28.53
CA GLY A 35 11.64 -13.16 29.84
C GLY A 35 12.21 -14.56 29.76
N THR A 36 12.35 -15.18 30.93
CA THR A 36 12.65 -16.61 31.05
C THR A 36 11.44 -17.33 31.62
N TYR A 37 11.28 -18.60 31.30
CA TYR A 37 10.21 -19.41 31.84
C TYR A 37 10.69 -20.73 32.39
N SER A 38 9.92 -21.30 33.31
CA SER A 38 10.00 -22.68 33.74
C SER A 38 8.60 -23.30 33.78
N GLN A 39 8.45 -24.46 33.20
CA GLN A 39 7.23 -25.26 33.26
C GLN A 39 7.48 -26.51 34.11
N SER A 40 6.58 -26.74 35.06
CA SER A 40 6.51 -27.97 35.87
C SER A 40 5.08 -28.46 35.89
N GLY A 41 4.84 -29.60 35.28
CA GLY A 41 3.50 -30.07 35.03
C GLY A 41 2.77 -29.14 34.03
N THR A 42 1.59 -28.70 34.38
CA THR A 42 0.83 -27.72 33.58
C THR A 42 1.08 -26.28 34.00
N THR A 43 1.82 -26.03 35.09
CA THR A 43 2.08 -24.67 35.56
C THR A 43 3.33 -24.12 34.87
N VAL A 44 3.16 -23.00 34.19
CA VAL A 44 4.26 -22.21 33.62
C VAL A 44 4.47 -20.97 34.48
N THR A 45 5.69 -20.77 34.91
CA THR A 45 6.14 -19.58 35.65
C THR A 45 7.03 -18.75 34.72
N VAL A 46 6.70 -17.51 34.50
CA VAL A 46 7.49 -16.57 33.70
C VAL A 46 8.11 -15.51 34.58
N THR A 47 9.39 -15.22 34.37
CA THR A 47 10.12 -14.15 35.05
C THR A 47 10.57 -13.12 34.02
N SER A 48 10.11 -11.89 34.20
CA SER A 48 10.44 -10.73 33.37
C SER A 48 10.33 -9.46 34.21
N ALA A 49 11.40 -8.67 34.25
CA ALA A 49 11.45 -7.46 35.08
C ALA A 49 10.40 -6.42 34.65
N ASN A 50 9.61 -5.97 35.62
CA ASN A 50 8.58 -4.92 35.41
C ASN A 50 7.65 -5.23 34.24
N HIS A 51 7.11 -6.43 34.14
CA HIS A 51 6.31 -6.90 33.01
C HIS A 51 5.00 -6.13 32.77
N GLY A 52 4.52 -5.32 33.71
CA GLY A 52 3.34 -4.45 33.53
C GLY A 52 1.99 -5.15 33.40
N LEU A 53 1.93 -6.47 33.60
CA LEU A 53 0.70 -7.26 33.49
C LEU A 53 -0.10 -7.22 34.79
N SER A 54 -1.42 -7.41 34.67
CA SER A 54 -2.37 -7.62 35.76
C SER A 54 -2.93 -9.04 35.72
N SER A 55 -3.33 -9.57 36.87
CA SER A 55 -4.04 -10.87 36.90
C SER A 55 -5.31 -10.82 36.07
N SER A 56 -5.58 -11.89 35.35
CA SER A 56 -6.64 -12.03 34.35
C SER A 56 -6.38 -11.36 33.00
N ASP A 57 -5.19 -10.78 32.78
CA ASP A 57 -4.80 -10.38 31.43
C ASP A 57 -4.67 -11.59 30.53
N SER A 58 -5.11 -11.45 29.26
CA SER A 58 -4.86 -12.40 28.20
C SER A 58 -3.51 -12.05 27.57
N VAL A 59 -2.58 -12.99 27.55
CA VAL A 59 -1.20 -12.79 27.09
C VAL A 59 -0.86 -13.84 26.05
N GLN A 60 -0.30 -13.40 24.94
CA GLN A 60 0.25 -14.29 23.90
C GLN A 60 1.73 -14.53 24.17
N PHE A 61 2.15 -15.80 23.99
CA PHE A 61 3.50 -16.27 24.23
C PHE A 61 4.09 -16.90 22.98
N ASP A 62 5.36 -16.59 22.73
CA ASP A 62 6.25 -17.24 21.79
C ASP A 62 7.47 -17.79 22.58
N PHE A 63 7.55 -19.13 22.71
CA PHE A 63 8.63 -19.78 23.43
C PHE A 63 9.85 -19.94 22.53
N VAL A 64 10.76 -18.98 22.61
CA VAL A 64 11.98 -18.88 21.78
C VAL A 64 12.93 -20.05 21.98
N SER A 65 12.91 -20.69 23.16
CA SER A 65 13.70 -21.89 23.45
C SER A 65 13.00 -22.79 24.47
N GLY A 66 13.40 -24.07 24.52
CA GLY A 66 12.71 -25.09 25.31
C GLY A 66 11.60 -25.76 24.50
N ASN A 67 10.69 -26.47 25.17
CA ASN A 67 9.66 -27.29 24.51
C ASN A 67 8.23 -26.86 24.87
N ALA A 68 8.04 -25.70 25.54
CA ALA A 68 6.70 -25.20 25.81
C ALA A 68 6.01 -24.81 24.49
N VAL A 69 4.69 -24.87 24.49
CA VAL A 69 3.86 -24.64 23.28
C VAL A 69 3.35 -23.22 23.29
N ASP A 70 3.56 -22.52 22.17
CA ASP A 70 3.06 -21.18 21.94
C ASP A 70 1.55 -21.10 22.06
N GLY A 71 1.05 -19.94 22.44
CA GLY A 71 -0.38 -19.74 22.55
C GLY A 71 -0.75 -18.52 23.38
N THR A 72 -2.04 -18.32 23.51
CA THR A 72 -2.62 -17.26 24.32
C THR A 72 -3.19 -17.83 25.60
N PHE A 73 -2.76 -17.30 26.74
CA PHE A 73 -3.15 -17.78 28.06
C PHE A 73 -3.55 -16.62 28.98
N THR A 74 -4.47 -16.92 29.90
CA THR A 74 -4.82 -15.98 30.98
C THR A 74 -3.79 -16.09 32.09
N VAL A 75 -3.19 -14.98 32.50
CA VAL A 75 -2.11 -14.97 33.50
C VAL A 75 -2.60 -14.64 34.89
N THR A 76 -1.88 -15.12 35.89
CA THR A 76 -2.01 -14.75 37.30
C THR A 76 -0.72 -14.12 37.76
N VAL A 77 -0.73 -12.84 38.07
CA VAL A 77 0.44 -12.08 38.51
C VAL A 77 0.78 -12.40 39.96
N THR A 78 2.01 -12.81 40.22
CA THR A 78 2.53 -13.08 41.54
C THR A 78 3.19 -11.85 42.17
N ASN A 79 3.97 -11.12 41.36
CA ASN A 79 4.62 -9.85 41.73
C ASN A 79 5.01 -9.08 40.46
N ALA A 80 5.64 -7.92 40.59
CA ALA A 80 6.02 -7.07 39.46
C ALA A 80 6.95 -7.73 38.41
N ASN A 81 7.63 -8.83 38.78
CA ASN A 81 8.60 -9.50 37.95
C ASN A 81 8.25 -10.95 37.62
N THR A 82 7.15 -11.49 38.17
CA THR A 82 6.80 -12.91 38.02
C THR A 82 5.31 -13.10 37.93
N PHE A 83 4.91 -13.92 36.98
CA PHE A 83 3.50 -14.36 36.81
C PHE A 83 3.44 -15.82 36.37
N THR A 84 2.28 -16.43 36.48
CA THR A 84 2.05 -17.82 36.14
C THR A 84 0.82 -17.96 35.24
N PHE A 85 0.76 -19.07 34.52
CA PHE A 85 -0.46 -19.52 33.81
C PHE A 85 -0.49 -21.03 33.70
N THR A 86 -1.63 -21.59 33.26
CA THR A 86 -1.81 -23.01 33.08
C THR A 86 -1.73 -23.36 31.61
N ALA A 87 -0.74 -24.16 31.22
CA ALA A 87 -0.59 -24.72 29.87
C ALA A 87 -1.52 -25.92 29.65
N ALA A 88 -1.87 -26.19 28.39
CA ALA A 88 -2.72 -27.32 28.03
C ALA A 88 -2.04 -28.69 28.24
N GLY A 89 -0.71 -28.73 28.14
CA GLY A 89 0.09 -29.95 28.27
C GLY A 89 1.01 -29.93 29.48
N SER A 90 1.26 -31.12 30.08
CA SER A 90 2.20 -31.30 31.19
C SER A 90 3.62 -31.50 30.67
N LEU A 91 4.53 -30.60 31.01
CA LEU A 91 5.94 -30.64 30.61
C LEU A 91 6.85 -30.27 31.79
N THR A 92 8.11 -30.66 31.68
CA THR A 92 9.20 -30.17 32.55
C THR A 92 10.24 -29.56 31.60
N THR A 93 10.25 -28.24 31.48
CA THR A 93 11.12 -27.52 30.54
C THR A 93 11.37 -26.08 31.02
N THR A 94 12.47 -25.52 30.53
CA THR A 94 12.82 -24.11 30.80
C THR A 94 13.36 -23.49 29.52
N GLY A 95 13.31 -22.15 29.43
CA GLY A 95 13.82 -21.45 28.26
C GLY A 95 13.54 -19.96 28.28
N ASN A 96 13.74 -19.34 27.14
CA ASN A 96 13.42 -17.94 26.89
C ASN A 96 12.04 -17.84 26.24
N VAL A 97 11.33 -16.77 26.52
CA VAL A 97 10.00 -16.50 26.01
C VAL A 97 9.87 -15.02 25.64
N ALA A 98 9.24 -14.76 24.51
CA ALA A 98 8.71 -13.46 24.14
C ALA A 98 7.20 -13.46 24.40
N PHE A 99 6.66 -12.35 24.89
CA PHE A 99 5.25 -12.29 25.20
C PHE A 99 4.71 -10.86 25.12
N GLY A 100 3.40 -10.77 25.03
CA GLY A 100 2.69 -9.49 25.04
C GLY A 100 1.24 -9.63 25.43
N LYS A 101 0.69 -8.57 26.06
CA LYS A 101 -0.72 -8.50 26.38
C LYS A 101 -1.52 -8.44 25.09
N VAL A 102 -2.51 -9.34 24.94
CA VAL A 102 -3.43 -9.32 23.81
C VAL A 102 -4.17 -8.00 23.78
N ASN A 103 -3.94 -7.25 22.73
CA ASN A 103 -4.64 -6.01 22.50
C ASN A 103 -5.91 -6.31 21.73
N ASN A 104 -7.09 -6.07 22.31
CA ASN A 104 -8.39 -6.31 21.69
C ASN A 104 -8.75 -5.29 20.59
N SER A 105 -7.82 -4.45 20.15
CA SER A 105 -8.04 -3.63 18.97
C SER A 105 -8.09 -4.52 17.75
N THR A 106 -9.27 -4.72 17.21
CA THR A 106 -9.46 -5.41 15.92
C THR A 106 -8.74 -4.61 14.84
N LEU A 107 -7.77 -5.24 14.19
CA LEU A 107 -7.17 -4.71 12.97
C LEU A 107 -8.22 -4.66 11.86
N PRO A 108 -8.13 -3.70 10.93
CA PRO A 108 -8.98 -3.71 9.75
C PRO A 108 -8.79 -5.03 9.00
N LYS A 109 -9.90 -5.65 8.63
CA LYS A 109 -9.90 -6.87 7.80
C LYS A 109 -10.00 -6.51 6.33
N TRP A 110 -9.27 -7.25 5.49
CA TRP A 110 -9.61 -7.30 4.08
C TRP A 110 -10.98 -7.95 3.92
N GLY A 111 -11.82 -7.31 3.12
CA GLY A 111 -13.14 -7.86 2.79
C GLY A 111 -13.01 -9.20 2.07
N GLU A 112 -13.82 -10.15 2.49
CA GLU A 112 -13.93 -11.47 1.86
C GLU A 112 -15.10 -11.50 0.89
N ARG A 113 -15.08 -12.45 -0.06
CA ARG A 113 -16.26 -12.70 -0.89
C ARG A 113 -17.37 -13.30 -0.03
N THR A 114 -18.42 -12.53 0.21
CA THR A 114 -19.58 -12.95 0.99
C THR A 114 -20.77 -13.37 0.14
N VAL A 115 -20.76 -13.01 -1.16
CA VAL A 115 -21.85 -13.30 -2.11
C VAL A 115 -21.28 -13.78 -3.44
N GLY A 116 -22.03 -14.66 -4.11
CA GLY A 116 -21.65 -15.21 -5.41
C GLY A 116 -20.51 -16.22 -5.36
N ASP A 117 -19.91 -16.43 -6.51
CA ASP A 117 -18.81 -17.36 -6.75
C ASP A 117 -17.71 -16.66 -7.57
N ILE A 118 -16.70 -17.41 -8.00
CA ILE A 118 -15.57 -16.87 -8.79
C ILE A 118 -15.99 -16.30 -10.16
N VAL A 119 -17.17 -16.65 -10.64
CA VAL A 119 -17.70 -16.17 -11.93
C VAL A 119 -18.52 -14.89 -11.73
N SER A 120 -19.38 -14.87 -10.72
CA SER A 120 -20.31 -13.76 -10.46
C SER A 120 -19.72 -12.63 -9.60
N ALA A 121 -18.75 -12.97 -8.75
CA ALA A 121 -17.94 -12.02 -7.97
C ALA A 121 -16.47 -12.46 -8.01
N PRO A 122 -15.77 -12.24 -9.13
CA PRO A 122 -14.39 -12.71 -9.31
C PRO A 122 -13.43 -12.11 -8.27
N ASP A 123 -12.30 -12.79 -8.08
CA ASP A 123 -11.20 -12.24 -7.31
C ASP A 123 -10.66 -10.96 -7.97
N PRO A 124 -10.19 -9.99 -7.18
CA PRO A 124 -9.54 -8.80 -7.72
C PRO A 124 -8.35 -9.17 -8.63
N SER A 125 -8.19 -8.48 -9.76
CA SER A 125 -7.19 -8.81 -10.77
C SER A 125 -5.73 -8.71 -10.30
N PHE A 126 -5.45 -8.13 -9.13
CA PHE A 126 -4.11 -8.10 -8.55
C PHE A 126 -3.71 -9.41 -7.85
N ILE A 127 -4.64 -10.35 -7.63
CA ILE A 127 -4.33 -11.62 -6.96
C ILE A 127 -3.38 -12.44 -7.84
N GLY A 128 -2.25 -12.85 -7.23
CA GLY A 128 -1.18 -13.56 -7.93
C GLY A 128 -0.30 -12.69 -8.81
N LYS A 129 -0.47 -11.37 -8.81
CA LYS A 129 0.30 -10.39 -9.57
C LYS A 129 1.08 -9.44 -8.68
N THR A 130 2.07 -8.76 -9.28
CA THR A 130 2.83 -7.72 -8.57
C THR A 130 2.03 -6.43 -8.49
N ILE A 131 1.89 -5.89 -7.30
CA ILE A 131 1.34 -4.55 -7.07
C ILE A 131 2.42 -3.53 -7.40
N ASN A 132 2.19 -2.72 -8.43
CA ASN A 132 3.11 -1.70 -8.89
C ASN A 132 2.93 -0.35 -8.19
N ASN A 133 1.69 -0.01 -7.79
CA ASN A 133 1.38 1.24 -7.12
C ASN A 133 0.12 1.11 -6.26
N VAL A 134 0.05 1.94 -5.22
CA VAL A 134 -1.12 2.10 -4.35
C VAL A 134 -1.41 3.59 -4.23
N PHE A 135 -2.66 3.99 -4.38
CA PHE A 135 -3.08 5.39 -4.39
C PHE A 135 -4.50 5.55 -3.86
N PHE A 136 -4.89 6.78 -3.57
CA PHE A 136 -6.28 7.13 -3.25
C PHE A 136 -6.89 7.98 -4.34
N TYR A 137 -8.10 7.65 -4.74
CA TYR A 137 -8.85 8.41 -5.73
C TYR A 137 -10.35 8.30 -5.48
N ARG A 138 -11.05 9.45 -5.38
CA ARG A 138 -12.50 9.54 -5.17
C ARG A 138 -13.04 8.62 -4.07
N SER A 139 -12.48 8.75 -2.86
CA SER A 139 -12.84 7.96 -1.67
C SER A 139 -12.70 6.44 -1.86
N ARG A 140 -11.77 6.00 -2.71
CA ARG A 140 -11.43 4.60 -2.94
C ARG A 140 -9.93 4.40 -2.79
N LEU A 141 -9.52 3.27 -2.22
CA LEU A 141 -8.15 2.79 -2.32
C LEU A 141 -7.97 2.17 -3.70
N GLY A 142 -6.93 2.58 -4.41
CA GLY A 142 -6.59 2.07 -5.73
C GLY A 142 -5.29 1.28 -5.73
N VAL A 143 -5.25 0.27 -6.57
CA VAL A 143 -4.10 -0.61 -6.79
C VAL A 143 -3.84 -0.71 -8.29
N LEU A 144 -2.57 -0.65 -8.71
CA LEU A 144 -2.15 -1.00 -10.07
C LEU A 144 -1.48 -2.35 -10.07
N ALA A 145 -1.93 -3.25 -10.93
CA ALA A 145 -1.31 -4.56 -11.14
C ALA A 145 -1.40 -4.94 -12.62
N ASP A 146 -0.25 -5.21 -13.25
CA ASP A 146 -0.13 -5.39 -14.70
C ASP A 146 -0.76 -4.20 -15.45
N ASP A 147 -1.77 -4.47 -16.29
CA ASP A 147 -2.56 -3.51 -17.04
C ASP A 147 -3.87 -3.10 -16.34
N ASN A 148 -4.11 -3.59 -15.12
CA ASN A 148 -5.35 -3.35 -14.39
C ASN A 148 -5.24 -2.18 -13.40
N VAL A 149 -6.34 -1.45 -13.31
CA VAL A 149 -6.66 -0.48 -12.26
C VAL A 149 -7.78 -1.04 -11.42
N ILE A 150 -7.48 -1.29 -10.15
CA ILE A 150 -8.43 -1.90 -9.22
C ILE A 150 -8.71 -0.89 -8.11
N LEU A 151 -9.98 -0.54 -7.91
CA LEU A 151 -10.44 0.38 -6.88
C LEU A 151 -11.41 -0.32 -5.93
N THR A 152 -11.28 -0.07 -4.64
CA THR A 152 -12.18 -0.60 -3.62
C THR A 152 -13.62 -0.08 -3.73
N THR A 153 -14.51 -0.62 -2.93
CA THR A 153 -15.82 -0.02 -2.64
C THR A 153 -15.65 1.40 -2.12
N VAL A 154 -16.59 2.29 -2.39
CA VAL A 154 -16.55 3.70 -1.96
C VAL A 154 -16.49 3.77 -0.44
N SER A 155 -15.50 4.48 0.09
CA SER A 155 -15.25 4.70 1.53
C SER A 155 -14.96 3.43 2.35
N GLU A 156 -14.83 2.28 1.70
CA GLU A 156 -14.43 1.02 2.33
C GLU A 156 -13.11 0.53 1.75
N PHE A 157 -12.00 0.98 2.30
CA PHE A 157 -10.66 0.84 1.73
C PHE A 157 -10.10 -0.59 1.73
N PHE A 158 -10.76 -1.51 2.43
CA PHE A 158 -10.34 -2.91 2.50
C PHE A 158 -11.31 -3.85 1.76
N GLN A 159 -12.37 -3.32 1.12
CA GLN A 159 -13.38 -4.11 0.42
C GLN A 159 -13.18 -4.08 -1.10
N PHE A 160 -12.83 -5.24 -1.68
CA PHE A 160 -12.65 -5.44 -3.12
C PHE A 160 -13.70 -6.36 -3.75
N PHE A 161 -14.67 -6.83 -2.96
CA PHE A 161 -15.76 -7.66 -3.44
C PHE A 161 -17.08 -6.90 -3.40
N ARG A 162 -18.02 -7.31 -4.26
CA ARG A 162 -19.36 -6.74 -4.30
C ARG A 162 -20.19 -7.23 -3.11
N GLU A 163 -21.11 -6.40 -2.66
CA GLU A 163 -22.09 -6.76 -1.62
C GLU A 163 -23.25 -7.59 -2.18
N THR A 164 -23.55 -7.48 -3.48
CA THR A 164 -24.60 -8.21 -4.16
C THR A 164 -24.21 -8.60 -5.58
N VAL A 165 -24.66 -9.77 -6.05
CA VAL A 165 -24.47 -10.22 -7.44
C VAL A 165 -25.71 -9.99 -8.31
N LEU A 166 -26.83 -9.57 -7.72
CA LEU A 166 -28.10 -9.33 -8.46
C LEU A 166 -28.03 -8.09 -9.34
N THR A 167 -27.39 -7.03 -8.84
CA THR A 167 -27.23 -5.78 -9.55
C THR A 167 -25.86 -5.18 -9.27
N ILE A 168 -25.27 -4.47 -10.24
CA ILE A 168 -24.06 -3.69 -10.02
C ILE A 168 -24.49 -2.35 -9.46
N VAL A 169 -23.99 -2.02 -8.25
CA VAL A 169 -24.25 -0.74 -7.57
C VAL A 169 -23.12 0.24 -7.88
N ASP A 170 -23.38 1.53 -7.79
CA ASP A 170 -22.41 2.58 -8.11
C ASP A 170 -21.24 2.63 -7.13
N SER A 171 -21.45 2.14 -5.89
CA SER A 171 -20.42 2.02 -4.87
C SER A 171 -19.50 0.78 -5.04
N ASP A 172 -19.89 -0.21 -5.83
CA ASP A 172 -19.14 -1.46 -6.01
C ASP A 172 -17.69 -1.21 -6.41
N PRO A 173 -16.77 -2.17 -6.15
CA PRO A 173 -15.39 -2.10 -6.61
C PRO A 173 -15.30 -1.99 -8.13
N ILE A 174 -14.25 -1.31 -8.59
CA ILE A 174 -13.94 -1.14 -10.02
C ILE A 174 -12.69 -1.94 -10.33
N ASP A 175 -12.74 -2.76 -11.35
CA ASP A 175 -11.58 -3.50 -11.86
C ASP A 175 -11.63 -3.42 -13.38
N VAL A 176 -10.75 -2.61 -13.95
CA VAL A 176 -10.72 -2.31 -15.41
C VAL A 176 -9.29 -2.39 -15.92
N SER A 177 -9.13 -2.92 -17.14
CA SER A 177 -7.82 -3.03 -17.78
C SER A 177 -7.60 -1.91 -18.81
N ALA A 178 -6.33 -1.53 -18.97
CA ALA A 178 -5.88 -0.65 -20.03
C ALA A 178 -5.65 -1.49 -21.31
N SER A 179 -6.58 -1.39 -22.26
CA SER A 179 -6.45 -2.09 -23.56
C SER A 179 -5.69 -1.22 -24.55
N HIS A 180 -4.52 -1.69 -25.00
CA HIS A 180 -3.71 -1.04 -26.03
C HIS A 180 -2.94 -2.05 -26.86
N THR A 181 -2.48 -1.64 -28.05
CA THR A 181 -1.66 -2.49 -28.94
C THR A 181 -0.24 -2.73 -28.43
N LYS A 182 0.25 -1.84 -27.54
CA LYS A 182 1.54 -1.98 -26.86
C LYS A 182 1.34 -2.62 -25.50
N VAL A 183 2.37 -3.27 -24.97
CA VAL A 183 2.36 -3.77 -23.58
C VAL A 183 2.22 -2.59 -22.63
N SER A 184 1.18 -2.62 -21.82
CA SER A 184 0.76 -1.48 -20.98
C SER A 184 0.79 -1.84 -19.50
N ILE A 185 1.95 -2.25 -18.99
CA ILE A 185 2.12 -2.46 -17.55
C ILE A 185 2.06 -1.10 -16.85
N LEU A 186 1.03 -0.89 -16.05
CA LEU A 186 0.82 0.34 -15.30
C LEU A 186 1.76 0.43 -14.11
N LYS A 187 2.54 1.50 -14.04
CA LYS A 187 3.56 1.71 -13.00
C LYS A 187 3.19 2.78 -12.00
N HIS A 188 2.62 3.89 -12.47
CA HIS A 188 2.28 5.02 -11.61
C HIS A 188 0.88 5.52 -11.89
N ALA A 189 0.20 5.97 -10.84
CA ALA A 189 -1.08 6.65 -10.89
C ALA A 189 -0.94 8.03 -10.27
N VAL A 190 -1.43 9.05 -10.96
CA VAL A 190 -1.44 10.43 -10.49
C VAL A 190 -2.89 10.91 -10.42
N PRO A 191 -3.47 11.00 -9.23
CA PRO A 191 -4.81 11.55 -9.05
C PRO A 191 -4.81 13.06 -9.35
N MET A 192 -5.72 13.46 -10.23
CA MET A 192 -6.06 14.84 -10.49
C MET A 192 -7.52 15.10 -10.07
N ALA A 193 -7.95 16.35 -10.03
CA ALA A 193 -9.28 16.70 -9.51
C ALA A 193 -10.41 15.88 -10.14
N GLU A 194 -10.40 15.70 -11.46
CA GLU A 194 -11.46 15.00 -12.18
C GLU A 194 -11.01 13.72 -12.88
N GLN A 195 -9.72 13.51 -13.02
CA GLN A 195 -9.13 12.42 -13.80
C GLN A 195 -8.04 11.70 -13.01
N LEU A 196 -7.88 10.42 -13.27
CA LEU A 196 -6.74 9.66 -12.82
C LEU A 196 -5.85 9.38 -14.01
N ILE A 197 -4.64 9.92 -14.00
CA ILE A 197 -3.66 9.70 -15.05
C ILE A 197 -2.79 8.52 -14.67
N LEU A 198 -2.67 7.57 -15.59
CA LEU A 198 -1.94 6.33 -15.41
C LEU A 198 -0.75 6.30 -16.36
N PHE A 199 0.39 5.86 -15.85
CA PHE A 199 1.63 5.80 -16.61
C PHE A 199 2.09 4.37 -16.79
N SER A 200 2.33 3.99 -18.04
CA SER A 200 3.10 2.82 -18.42
C SER A 200 4.40 3.27 -19.11
N ASP A 201 5.28 2.35 -19.46
CA ASP A 201 6.58 2.68 -20.06
C ASP A 201 6.47 3.45 -21.39
N GLN A 202 5.39 3.24 -22.16
CA GLN A 202 5.26 3.79 -23.51
C GLN A 202 3.98 4.57 -23.77
N THR A 203 3.05 4.57 -22.81
CA THR A 203 1.74 5.15 -23.02
C THR A 203 1.20 5.69 -21.71
N GLN A 204 0.56 6.84 -21.75
CA GLN A 204 -0.21 7.41 -20.65
C GLN A 204 -1.67 7.20 -20.92
N PHE A 205 -2.40 6.81 -19.89
CA PHE A 205 -3.84 6.57 -19.95
C PHE A 205 -4.58 7.48 -18.97
N ILE A 206 -5.87 7.62 -19.20
CA ILE A 206 -6.79 8.30 -18.28
C ILE A 206 -7.85 7.30 -17.88
N LEU A 207 -8.02 7.10 -16.57
CA LEU A 207 -9.24 6.52 -16.04
C LEU A 207 -10.30 7.63 -15.97
N THR A 208 -11.33 7.48 -16.77
CA THR A 208 -12.42 8.43 -16.86
C THR A 208 -13.76 7.71 -16.73
N SER A 209 -14.82 8.50 -16.60
CA SER A 209 -16.19 7.99 -16.60
C SER A 209 -16.89 8.42 -17.89
N SER A 210 -17.66 7.55 -18.49
CA SER A 210 -18.55 7.89 -19.60
C SER A 210 -19.69 8.84 -19.17
N SER A 211 -19.90 9.01 -17.87
CA SER A 211 -20.83 9.97 -17.28
C SER A 211 -20.08 11.11 -16.59
N VAL A 212 -20.44 12.34 -16.84
CA VAL A 212 -19.74 13.56 -16.39
C VAL A 212 -19.61 13.69 -14.86
N LEU A 213 -20.41 12.97 -14.09
CA LEU A 213 -20.55 13.23 -12.65
C LEU A 213 -20.02 12.14 -11.73
N THR A 214 -20.01 10.86 -12.13
CA THR A 214 -19.72 9.78 -11.18
C THR A 214 -18.91 8.65 -11.81
N LEU A 215 -17.80 8.29 -11.18
CA LEU A 215 -17.03 7.10 -11.53
C LEU A 215 -17.68 5.88 -10.86
N THR A 216 -18.30 5.04 -11.67
CA THR A 216 -18.95 3.79 -11.24
C THR A 216 -18.39 2.59 -11.97
N PRO A 217 -18.60 1.35 -11.48
CA PRO A 217 -18.13 0.16 -12.18
C PRO A 217 -18.69 0.02 -13.62
N LYS A 218 -19.85 0.61 -13.89
CA LYS A 218 -20.50 0.59 -15.23
C LYS A 218 -19.96 1.64 -16.18
N THR A 219 -19.43 2.75 -15.65
CA THR A 219 -19.02 3.93 -16.44
C THR A 219 -17.52 4.10 -16.52
N ALA A 220 -16.77 3.39 -15.68
CA ALA A 220 -15.31 3.44 -15.64
C ALA A 220 -14.72 2.91 -16.95
N THR A 221 -13.89 3.73 -17.59
CA THR A 221 -13.16 3.36 -18.81
C THR A 221 -11.74 3.89 -18.77
N VAL A 222 -10.80 3.11 -19.28
CA VAL A 222 -9.41 3.53 -19.46
C VAL A 222 -9.19 3.86 -20.94
N VAL A 223 -8.80 5.11 -21.19
CA VAL A 223 -8.55 5.62 -22.54
C VAL A 223 -7.13 6.12 -22.68
N VAL A 224 -6.57 6.04 -23.90
CA VAL A 224 -5.23 6.57 -24.18
C VAL A 224 -5.24 8.10 -24.07
N ALA A 225 -4.30 8.64 -23.33
CA ALA A 225 -4.05 10.08 -23.25
C ALA A 225 -2.96 10.50 -24.23
N THR A 226 -1.76 9.96 -24.08
CA THR A 226 -0.59 10.25 -24.92
C THR A 226 0.27 8.99 -25.08
N GLU A 227 1.06 8.94 -26.14
CA GLU A 227 1.94 7.81 -26.45
C GLU A 227 3.41 8.25 -26.41
N PHE A 228 3.88 8.67 -25.26
CA PHE A 228 5.28 9.01 -25.04
C PHE A 228 5.92 8.01 -24.09
N GLU A 229 7.21 7.73 -24.33
CA GLU A 229 7.99 6.95 -23.38
C GLU A 229 8.06 7.66 -22.03
N SER A 230 7.87 6.93 -20.95
CA SER A 230 8.05 7.40 -19.60
C SER A 230 9.04 6.53 -18.83
N SER A 231 9.75 7.13 -17.89
CA SER A 231 10.64 6.39 -17.00
C SER A 231 9.84 5.88 -15.81
N ASP A 232 9.96 4.58 -15.55
CA ASP A 232 9.40 3.91 -14.38
C ASP A 232 10.21 4.15 -13.08
N ALA A 233 11.43 4.69 -13.21
CA ALA A 233 12.34 4.88 -12.08
C ALA A 233 11.90 5.99 -11.10
N ALA A 234 11.24 7.02 -11.59
CA ALA A 234 10.76 8.12 -10.75
C ALA A 234 9.25 8.33 -10.93
N PRO A 235 8.49 8.34 -9.84
CA PRO A 235 7.07 8.67 -9.90
C PRO A 235 6.86 10.06 -10.51
N PRO A 236 5.87 10.22 -11.42
CA PRO A 236 5.45 11.53 -11.89
C PRO A 236 4.96 12.41 -10.74
N VAL A 237 5.12 13.73 -10.86
CA VAL A 237 4.67 14.70 -9.86
C VAL A 237 3.66 15.67 -10.46
N ALA A 238 2.57 15.91 -9.73
CA ALA A 238 1.55 16.87 -10.12
C ALA A 238 1.80 18.24 -9.47
N SER A 239 1.49 19.30 -10.21
CA SER A 239 1.54 20.67 -9.75
C SER A 239 0.45 21.48 -10.45
N GLY A 240 -0.57 21.90 -9.71
CA GLY A 240 -1.72 22.54 -10.31
C GLY A 240 -2.41 21.66 -11.35
N ASN A 241 -2.50 22.14 -12.59
CA ASN A 241 -3.07 21.40 -13.72
C ASN A 241 -2.02 20.65 -14.56
N SER A 242 -0.75 20.63 -14.13
CA SER A 242 0.35 20.01 -14.86
C SER A 242 0.88 18.77 -14.14
N ILE A 243 1.31 17.78 -14.91
CA ILE A 243 2.02 16.61 -14.43
C ILE A 243 3.37 16.55 -15.10
N TYR A 244 4.43 16.44 -14.30
CA TYR A 244 5.80 16.33 -14.78
C TYR A 244 6.29 14.90 -14.63
N TYR A 245 6.85 14.35 -15.70
CA TYR A 245 7.40 13.01 -15.72
C TYR A 245 8.66 12.90 -16.58
N LEU A 246 9.43 11.86 -16.31
CA LEU A 246 10.69 11.63 -17.01
C LEU A 246 10.50 10.77 -18.25
N THR A 247 11.30 11.06 -19.28
CA THR A 247 11.48 10.21 -20.46
C THR A 247 12.94 9.78 -20.57
N LYS A 248 13.17 8.54 -20.98
CA LYS A 248 14.53 8.02 -21.24
C LYS A 248 15.03 8.47 -22.62
N LYS A 249 16.27 8.95 -22.69
CA LYS A 249 16.94 9.34 -23.94
C LYS A 249 18.38 8.82 -23.94
N GLY A 250 18.54 7.51 -24.11
CA GLY A 250 19.83 6.84 -23.99
C GLY A 250 20.38 6.92 -22.57
N THR A 251 21.52 7.58 -22.39
CA THR A 251 22.18 7.78 -21.08
C THR A 251 21.67 9.01 -20.34
N PHE A 252 20.74 9.76 -20.90
CA PHE A 252 20.15 10.96 -20.35
C PHE A 252 18.64 10.83 -20.20
N ALA A 253 18.07 11.68 -19.37
CA ALA A 253 16.64 11.83 -19.21
C ALA A 253 16.17 13.20 -19.74
N GLY A 254 14.91 13.24 -20.18
CA GLY A 254 14.21 14.48 -20.42
C GLY A 254 13.00 14.59 -19.50
N VAL A 255 12.53 15.80 -19.26
CA VAL A 255 11.29 16.03 -18.53
C VAL A 255 10.21 16.45 -19.49
N ARG A 256 9.04 15.82 -19.36
CA ARG A 256 7.82 16.24 -20.05
C ARG A 256 6.82 16.81 -19.05
N GLU A 257 6.10 17.80 -19.53
CA GLU A 257 4.95 18.40 -18.88
C GLU A 257 3.68 18.00 -19.62
N TYR A 258 2.80 17.29 -18.93
CA TYR A 258 1.45 17.00 -19.40
C TYR A 258 0.50 17.99 -18.74
N ILE A 259 -0.21 18.78 -19.55
CA ILE A 259 -1.17 19.78 -19.07
C ILE A 259 -2.58 19.19 -19.21
N THR A 260 -3.30 19.11 -18.11
CA THR A 260 -4.72 18.75 -18.12
C THR A 260 -5.54 19.99 -18.51
N GLN A 261 -6.04 20.02 -19.73
CA GLN A 261 -6.94 21.07 -20.20
C GLN A 261 -8.40 20.64 -20.05
N GLU A 262 -9.30 21.59 -19.89
CA GLU A 262 -10.75 21.35 -19.88
C GLU A 262 -11.24 20.78 -21.23
N ASP A 263 -10.58 21.12 -22.33
CA ASP A 263 -10.84 20.54 -23.63
C ASP A 263 -10.08 19.20 -23.77
N LEU A 264 -10.81 18.12 -23.63
CA LEU A 264 -10.29 16.73 -23.74
C LEU A 264 -9.76 16.38 -25.16
N THR A 265 -9.88 17.27 -26.13
CA THR A 265 -9.45 17.02 -27.52
C THR A 265 -7.96 17.29 -27.75
N ILE A 266 -7.34 18.14 -26.92
CA ILE A 266 -5.91 18.48 -27.03
C ILE A 266 -5.15 17.83 -25.88
N ARG A 267 -4.43 16.77 -26.18
CA ARG A 267 -3.61 16.01 -25.23
C ARG A 267 -2.17 16.08 -25.68
N GLU A 268 -1.42 17.02 -25.12
CA GLU A 268 0.00 17.16 -25.43
C GLU A 268 0.85 16.99 -24.17
N ALA A 269 2.05 16.43 -24.36
CA ALA A 269 3.08 16.38 -23.33
C ALA A 269 4.33 17.06 -23.86
N ALA A 270 4.49 18.34 -23.58
CA ALA A 270 5.62 19.14 -24.02
C ALA A 270 6.92 18.68 -23.35
N ASN A 271 8.03 18.65 -24.12
CA ASN A 271 9.35 18.41 -23.55
C ASN A 271 9.95 19.72 -23.09
N ILE A 272 9.96 19.98 -21.79
CA ILE A 272 10.46 21.22 -21.21
C ILE A 272 12.00 21.31 -21.15
N THR A 273 12.69 20.17 -21.29
CA THR A 273 14.18 20.09 -21.27
C THR A 273 14.80 19.95 -22.65
N VAL A 274 14.07 20.27 -23.70
CA VAL A 274 14.55 20.12 -25.10
C VAL A 274 15.82 20.93 -25.36
N HIS A 275 16.01 22.06 -24.68
CA HIS A 275 17.16 22.96 -24.82
C HIS A 275 18.42 22.46 -24.07
N VAL A 276 18.29 21.50 -23.18
CA VAL A 276 19.38 20.90 -22.39
C VAL A 276 19.37 19.36 -22.44
N PRO A 277 19.42 18.75 -23.63
CA PRO A 277 19.12 17.34 -23.82
C PRO A 277 20.10 16.36 -23.18
N ARG A 278 21.25 16.86 -22.69
CA ARG A 278 22.33 16.06 -22.08
C ARG A 278 22.68 16.50 -20.66
N LEU A 279 21.78 17.19 -19.98
CA LEU A 279 22.03 17.69 -18.63
C LEU A 279 21.62 16.67 -17.56
N ILE A 280 20.43 16.08 -17.70
CA ILE A 280 19.85 15.21 -16.68
C ILE A 280 20.26 13.76 -16.96
N PRO A 281 20.94 13.06 -16.03
CA PRO A 281 21.28 11.65 -16.20
C PRO A 281 20.03 10.77 -16.20
N VAL A 282 20.12 9.57 -16.77
CA VAL A 282 18.96 8.66 -16.90
C VAL A 282 18.49 8.09 -15.57
N ASN A 283 19.40 7.94 -14.59
CA ASN A 283 19.11 7.27 -13.32
C ASN A 283 18.56 8.25 -12.27
N ILE A 284 17.48 8.95 -12.63
CA ILE A 284 16.70 9.78 -11.69
C ILE A 284 15.69 8.90 -11.00
N PHE A 285 15.64 8.93 -9.66
CA PHE A 285 14.71 8.14 -8.85
C PHE A 285 13.61 8.97 -8.20
N LYS A 286 13.74 10.30 -8.17
CA LYS A 286 12.74 11.17 -7.56
C LYS A 286 12.67 12.52 -8.26
N LEU A 287 11.42 12.96 -8.46
CA LEU A 287 11.07 14.32 -8.83
C LEU A 287 10.44 15.02 -7.62
N ALA A 288 10.70 16.30 -7.48
CA ALA A 288 10.04 17.20 -6.55
C ALA A 288 9.75 18.52 -7.23
N ILE A 289 8.64 19.15 -6.89
CA ILE A 289 8.23 20.42 -7.47
C ILE A 289 7.81 21.41 -6.38
N SER A 290 8.13 22.67 -6.58
CA SER A 290 7.63 23.78 -5.78
C SER A 290 6.92 24.76 -6.70
N THR A 291 5.65 24.98 -6.45
CA THR A 291 4.83 25.96 -7.18
C THR A 291 5.08 27.40 -6.75
N SER A 292 5.51 27.60 -5.49
CA SER A 292 5.81 28.94 -4.98
C SER A 292 7.12 29.53 -5.51
N GLU A 293 8.05 28.64 -5.88
CA GLU A 293 9.37 29.02 -6.37
C GLU A 293 9.56 28.71 -7.87
N ASP A 294 8.55 28.15 -8.52
CA ASP A 294 8.57 27.73 -9.93
C ASP A 294 9.77 26.84 -10.25
N VAL A 295 10.00 25.81 -9.41
CA VAL A 295 11.18 24.96 -9.46
C VAL A 295 10.80 23.50 -9.54
N LEU A 296 11.37 22.78 -10.49
CA LEU A 296 11.40 21.31 -10.55
C LEU A 296 12.80 20.82 -10.20
N ILE A 297 12.88 19.87 -9.31
CA ILE A 297 14.12 19.26 -8.83
C ILE A 297 14.13 17.78 -9.20
N CYS A 298 15.23 17.33 -9.82
CA CYS A 298 15.48 15.93 -10.11
C CYS A 298 16.64 15.41 -9.26
N LEU A 299 16.44 14.24 -8.62
CA LEU A 299 17.46 13.56 -7.80
C LEU A 299 17.89 12.26 -8.49
N GLY A 300 19.20 12.12 -8.73
CA GLY A 300 19.78 10.95 -9.40
C GLY A 300 20.58 10.06 -8.45
N THR A 301 20.60 8.76 -8.74
CA THR A 301 21.41 7.78 -7.99
C THR A 301 22.91 7.87 -8.29
N ASP A 302 23.27 8.20 -9.53
CA ASP A 302 24.66 8.27 -9.97
C ASP A 302 25.41 9.48 -9.41
N ASN A 303 24.68 10.53 -9.08
CA ASN A 303 25.23 11.79 -8.58
C ASN A 303 24.47 12.21 -7.29
N PRO A 304 24.62 11.50 -6.17
CA PRO A 304 23.83 11.74 -4.97
C PRO A 304 24.07 13.10 -4.31
N ASN A 305 25.17 13.76 -4.67
CA ASN A 305 25.54 15.10 -4.17
C ASN A 305 25.13 16.25 -5.12
N GLN A 306 24.37 15.94 -6.19
CA GLN A 306 23.94 16.92 -7.18
C GLN A 306 22.43 16.97 -7.28
N LEU A 307 21.90 18.19 -7.40
CA LEU A 307 20.52 18.48 -7.71
C LEU A 307 20.43 19.04 -9.11
N PHE A 308 19.61 18.45 -9.97
CA PHE A 308 19.27 19.00 -11.27
C PHE A 308 18.02 19.85 -11.12
N ILE A 309 18.16 21.16 -11.29
CA ILE A 309 17.09 22.13 -11.02
C ILE A 309 16.69 22.78 -12.34
N ASN A 310 15.40 22.71 -12.65
CA ASN A 310 14.78 23.54 -13.69
C ASN A 310 13.91 24.60 -13.03
N ARG A 311 14.15 25.86 -13.33
CA ARG A 311 13.37 26.98 -12.84
C ARG A 311 12.69 27.68 -14.00
N TRP A 312 11.39 27.90 -13.86
CA TRP A 312 10.64 28.72 -14.81
C TRP A 312 10.80 30.18 -14.45
N LEU A 313 11.05 30.99 -15.46
CA LEU A 313 11.03 32.44 -15.36
C LEU A 313 9.89 32.91 -16.26
N PHE A 314 8.83 33.36 -15.67
CA PHE A 314 7.68 33.94 -16.37
C PHE A 314 7.88 35.45 -16.51
#